data_f5c84b41f01b12f068440fa630288dd3
#
_entry.id   f5c84b41f01b12f068440fa630288dd3
#
_cell.length_a   1.000
_cell.length_b   1.000
_cell.length_c   1.000
_cell.angle_alpha   90.00
_cell.angle_beta   90.00
_cell.angle_gamma   90.00
#
_symmetry.space_group_name_H-M   'P 1'
#
loop_
_entity.id
_entity.type
_entity.pdbx_description
1 polymer ?
#
loop_
_entity_poly.entity_id
_entity_poly.type
_entity_poly.pdbx_seq_one_letter_code
_entity_poly.pdbx_strand_id
1 'polypeptide(L)'
;MKPLLTTEERKTSAGLPALTVRGTGSFSVAKTFDCGQAFRFEPCGGDPAFVRGTAFGREIAFDGRVHGELALIGADRADFDAIWRSYLDLDTDYEEGEHVILAAMPDERSRRVMQAALDAGRGIRILRQDPWETLVTFILSQNNNIPRIKKLVARLAEAAGRFPLPADLLSIGTEGLYVLGAGYRCGYLTDAAEKVLAGEVCLSRAASLPPDEARAELMKIRGVGPKVADCVLLFGLHKTEAFPVDVWIKKALAEKFPEGFDPAPLGEWAGYAQQCLFYAQREGS
;
A
#
# COMPACT_ATOMS: atom_id res chain seq x y z
N MET A 1 9.25 21.49 -2.47
CA MET A 1 10.63 21.39 -1.89
C MET A 1 10.66 20.17 -0.97
N LYS A 2 11.66 19.26 -1.10
CA LYS A 2 11.71 18.06 -0.22
C LYS A 2 11.60 18.44 1.26
N PRO A 3 10.80 17.68 2.04
CA PRO A 3 10.67 17.95 3.48
C PRO A 3 12.02 17.87 4.18
N LEU A 4 12.33 18.86 5.00
CA LEU A 4 13.54 18.83 5.85
C LEU A 4 13.23 18.00 7.11
N LEU A 5 13.60 16.72 7.07
CA LEU A 5 13.41 15.80 8.18
C LEU A 5 14.57 15.95 9.18
N THR A 6 14.24 16.06 10.45
CA THR A 6 15.19 15.95 11.56
C THR A 6 14.86 14.73 12.40
N THR A 7 15.86 14.12 13.01
CA THR A 7 15.70 12.87 13.78
C THR A 7 16.35 12.96 15.15
N GLU A 8 15.73 12.30 16.12
CA GLU A 8 16.21 12.20 17.50
C GLU A 8 16.09 10.75 17.98
N GLU A 9 17.20 10.13 18.32
CA GLU A 9 17.21 8.76 18.86
C GLU A 9 16.91 8.76 20.35
N ARG A 10 16.17 7.75 20.78
CA ARG A 10 15.87 7.49 22.20
C ARG A 10 15.68 5.98 22.44
N LYS A 11 15.52 5.60 23.69
CA LYS A 11 15.05 4.26 24.06
C LYS A 11 13.70 4.37 24.75
N THR A 12 12.84 3.39 24.50
CA THR A 12 11.59 3.24 25.26
C THR A 12 11.89 2.84 26.71
N SER A 13 10.89 2.89 27.59
CA SER A 13 10.98 2.36 28.95
C SER A 13 11.31 0.86 28.99
N ALA A 14 10.97 0.12 27.93
CA ALA A 14 11.33 -1.31 27.76
C ALA A 14 12.73 -1.51 27.15
N GLY A 15 13.50 -0.45 26.91
CA GLY A 15 14.85 -0.50 26.35
C GLY A 15 14.92 -0.67 24.84
N LEU A 16 13.79 -0.71 24.12
CA LEU A 16 13.77 -0.80 22.67
C LEU A 16 14.26 0.48 22.01
N PRO A 17 15.00 0.41 20.89
CA PRO A 17 15.35 1.59 20.12
C PRO A 17 14.07 2.30 19.64
N ALA A 18 14.12 3.62 19.65
CA ALA A 18 13.06 4.45 19.14
C ALA A 18 13.66 5.71 18.48
N LEU A 19 13.11 6.06 17.32
CA LEU A 19 13.51 7.23 16.57
C LEU A 19 12.33 8.18 16.44
N THR A 20 12.47 9.43 16.82
CA THR A 20 11.51 10.49 16.51
C THR A 20 11.95 11.23 15.27
N VAL A 21 11.09 11.31 14.28
CA VAL A 21 11.28 12.05 13.03
C VAL A 21 10.35 13.26 13.06
N ARG A 22 10.89 14.47 12.87
CA ARG A 22 10.13 15.72 12.77
C ARG A 22 10.20 16.28 11.37
N GLY A 23 9.23 17.10 11.02
CA GLY A 23 9.12 17.68 9.68
C GLY A 23 8.36 16.77 8.71
N THR A 24 7.57 15.83 9.22
CA THR A 24 6.77 14.90 8.41
C THR A 24 5.56 15.55 7.75
N GLY A 25 5.33 16.85 7.98
CA GLY A 25 4.25 17.63 7.37
C GLY A 25 2.87 17.08 7.72
N SER A 26 2.06 16.89 6.70
CA SER A 26 0.69 16.37 6.82
C SER A 26 0.61 14.85 6.99
N PHE A 27 1.73 14.11 7.08
CA PHE A 27 1.71 12.65 7.16
C PHE A 27 0.78 12.13 8.26
N SER A 28 -0.10 11.21 7.90
CA SER A 28 -1.06 10.58 8.81
C SER A 28 -0.86 9.07 8.87
N VAL A 29 -0.38 8.56 9.99
CA VAL A 29 -0.29 7.12 10.26
C VAL A 29 -1.66 6.46 10.13
N ALA A 30 -2.69 7.03 10.78
CA ALA A 30 -4.04 6.50 10.76
C ALA A 30 -4.54 6.28 9.33
N LYS A 31 -4.50 7.31 8.50
CA LYS A 31 -4.99 7.22 7.12
C LYS A 31 -4.15 6.31 6.24
N THR A 32 -2.82 6.39 6.36
CA THR A 32 -1.88 5.60 5.54
C THR A 32 -2.02 4.09 5.78
N PHE A 33 -2.24 3.66 7.02
CA PHE A 33 -2.38 2.24 7.36
C PHE A 33 -3.81 1.71 7.34
N ASP A 34 -4.81 2.59 7.13
CA ASP A 34 -6.22 2.20 6.99
C ASP A 34 -6.81 2.41 5.58
N CYS A 35 -6.05 2.92 4.61
CA CYS A 35 -6.54 3.13 3.25
C CYS A 35 -6.47 1.88 2.34
N GLY A 36 -6.30 0.68 2.90
CA GLY A 36 -6.39 -0.57 2.16
C GLY A 36 -5.17 -0.92 1.30
N GLN A 37 -4.01 -0.37 1.60
CA GLN A 37 -2.74 -0.68 0.93
C GLN A 37 -1.84 -1.64 1.74
N ALA A 38 -1.93 -1.64 3.09
CA ALA A 38 -1.11 -2.48 3.98
C ALA A 38 -2.02 -3.28 4.93
N PHE A 39 -1.71 -4.58 5.13
CA PHE A 39 -2.60 -5.50 5.83
C PHE A 39 -1.94 -6.22 7.01
N ARG A 40 -0.70 -5.87 7.34
CA ARG A 40 0.05 -6.45 8.47
C ARG A 40 0.26 -5.45 9.62
N PHE A 41 -0.52 -4.40 9.64
CA PHE A 41 -0.50 -3.39 10.71
C PHE A 41 -1.85 -3.31 11.40
N GLU A 42 -1.81 -3.23 12.74
CA GLU A 42 -3.00 -3.11 13.58
C GLU A 42 -2.84 -1.94 14.56
N PRO A 43 -3.94 -1.25 14.89
CA PRO A 43 -3.93 -0.19 15.89
C PRO A 43 -3.50 -0.70 17.27
N CYS A 44 -2.60 0.02 17.93
CA CYS A 44 -2.18 -0.24 19.30
C CYS A 44 -3.21 0.36 20.27
N GLY A 45 -3.78 -0.48 21.14
CA GLY A 45 -4.79 -0.01 22.09
C GLY A 45 -6.07 0.55 21.43
N GLY A 46 -6.30 0.24 20.17
CA GLY A 46 -7.44 0.76 19.40
C GLY A 46 -7.22 2.16 18.82
N ASP A 47 -6.05 2.77 19.01
CA ASP A 47 -5.72 4.10 18.47
C ASP A 47 -5.18 3.97 17.03
N PRO A 48 -5.89 4.44 16.00
CA PRO A 48 -5.46 4.33 14.60
C PRO A 48 -4.21 5.15 14.28
N ALA A 49 -3.89 6.17 15.07
CA ALA A 49 -2.67 6.97 14.90
C ALA A 49 -1.41 6.31 15.50
N PHE A 50 -1.58 5.17 16.19
CA PHE A 50 -0.50 4.35 16.72
C PHE A 50 -0.67 2.91 16.26
N VAL A 51 0.11 2.47 15.29
CA VAL A 51 0.00 1.14 14.68
C VAL A 51 1.27 0.31 14.92
N ARG A 52 1.09 -1.00 15.04
CA ARG A 52 2.19 -1.97 15.09
C ARG A 52 2.00 -3.02 14.00
N GLY A 53 3.09 -3.45 13.42
CA GLY A 53 3.06 -4.51 12.41
C GLY A 53 4.44 -5.00 12.01
N THR A 54 4.47 -5.65 10.87
CA THR A 54 5.70 -6.21 10.29
C THR A 54 5.80 -5.81 8.83
N ALA A 55 6.95 -5.32 8.41
CA ALA A 55 7.32 -5.13 7.01
C ALA A 55 8.80 -5.51 6.83
N PHE A 56 9.16 -6.07 5.67
CA PHE A 56 10.52 -6.55 5.38
C PHE A 56 11.09 -7.49 6.46
N GLY A 57 10.23 -8.32 7.08
CA GLY A 57 10.62 -9.24 8.15
C GLY A 57 10.97 -8.57 9.48
N ARG A 58 10.71 -7.27 9.66
CA ARG A 58 10.99 -6.50 10.87
C ARG A 58 9.71 -6.08 11.57
N GLU A 59 9.64 -6.30 12.86
CA GLU A 59 8.58 -5.71 13.71
C GLU A 59 8.85 -4.23 13.94
N ILE A 60 7.80 -3.42 13.81
CA ILE A 60 7.89 -1.97 13.96
C ILE A 60 6.55 -1.43 14.49
N ALA A 61 6.60 -0.33 15.25
CA ALA A 61 5.40 0.46 15.51
C ALA A 61 5.64 1.92 15.09
N PHE A 62 4.60 2.50 14.49
CA PHE A 62 4.57 3.88 14.05
C PHE A 62 3.57 4.67 14.93
N ASP A 63 4.08 5.67 15.64
CA ASP A 63 3.28 6.56 16.46
C ASP A 63 3.25 7.96 15.85
N GLY A 64 2.11 8.32 15.25
CA GLY A 64 1.85 9.60 14.60
C GLY A 64 0.83 10.47 15.33
N ARG A 65 0.66 10.29 16.65
CA ARG A 65 -0.30 11.06 17.45
C ARG A 65 0.10 12.53 17.64
N VAL A 66 1.35 12.86 17.43
CA VAL A 66 1.83 14.25 17.48
C VAL A 66 1.94 14.78 16.05
N HIS A 67 1.20 15.85 15.74
CA HIS A 67 1.22 16.44 14.40
C HIS A 67 2.61 16.89 13.98
N GLY A 68 3.03 16.55 12.77
CA GLY A 68 4.35 16.86 12.22
C GLY A 68 5.50 16.02 12.79
N GLU A 69 5.19 15.06 13.68
CA GLU A 69 6.15 14.11 14.24
C GLU A 69 5.73 12.66 13.96
N LEU A 70 6.72 11.79 13.83
CA LEU A 70 6.54 10.35 13.73
C LEU A 70 7.55 9.67 14.64
N ALA A 71 7.08 8.85 15.59
CA ALA A 71 7.98 7.99 16.33
C ALA A 71 7.97 6.57 15.74
N LEU A 72 9.17 6.06 15.46
CA LEU A 72 9.41 4.67 15.06
C LEU A 72 9.90 3.90 16.29
N ILE A 73 9.14 2.92 16.76
CA ILE A 73 9.48 2.10 17.93
C ILE A 73 9.92 0.74 17.43
N GLY A 74 11.14 0.35 17.73
CA GLY A 74 11.79 -0.85 17.18
C GLY A 74 12.77 -0.53 16.04
N ALA A 75 13.10 0.74 15.80
CA ALA A 75 14.06 1.16 14.79
C ALA A 75 15.01 2.24 15.35
N ASP A 76 16.24 2.20 14.88
CA ASP A 76 17.23 3.25 15.07
C ASP A 76 17.38 4.12 13.80
N ARG A 77 18.36 5.02 13.80
CA ARG A 77 18.63 5.90 12.66
C ARG A 77 19.10 5.14 11.43
N ALA A 78 19.88 4.08 11.59
CA ALA A 78 20.37 3.29 10.47
C ALA A 78 19.21 2.51 9.78
N ASP A 79 18.32 1.94 10.57
CA ASP A 79 17.09 1.30 10.08
C ASP A 79 16.17 2.30 9.35
N PHE A 80 16.06 3.52 9.89
CA PHE A 80 15.26 4.57 9.26
C PHE A 80 15.82 4.94 7.88
N ASP A 81 17.11 5.21 7.79
CA ASP A 81 17.73 5.64 6.53
C ASP A 81 17.75 4.51 5.49
N ALA A 82 17.91 3.25 5.92
CA ALA A 82 17.95 2.09 5.03
C ALA A 82 16.57 1.62 4.55
N ILE A 83 15.52 1.74 5.36
CA ILE A 83 14.23 1.10 5.12
C ILE A 83 13.07 2.09 5.26
N TRP A 84 12.87 2.63 6.48
CA TRP A 84 11.59 3.21 6.85
C TRP A 84 11.31 4.56 6.18
N ARG A 85 12.34 5.36 5.91
CA ARG A 85 12.21 6.62 5.17
C ARG A 85 11.63 6.39 3.78
N SER A 86 12.17 5.40 3.07
CA SER A 86 11.69 4.99 1.75
C SER A 86 10.33 4.31 1.83
N TYR A 87 10.15 3.35 2.77
CA TYR A 87 8.90 2.63 2.96
C TYR A 87 7.70 3.55 3.15
N LEU A 88 7.87 4.61 3.95
CA LEU A 88 6.82 5.59 4.25
C LEU A 88 6.74 6.72 3.22
N ASP A 89 7.56 6.67 2.17
CA ASP A 89 7.64 7.68 1.11
C ASP A 89 7.73 9.13 1.62
N LEU A 90 8.61 9.34 2.60
CA LEU A 90 8.73 10.63 3.30
C LEU A 90 9.49 11.71 2.51
N ASP A 91 10.09 11.37 1.38
CA ASP A 91 10.83 12.30 0.51
C ASP A 91 9.97 12.92 -0.59
N THR A 92 8.75 12.45 -0.77
CA THR A 92 7.83 12.93 -1.81
C THR A 92 7.06 14.15 -1.32
N ASP A 93 7.00 15.19 -2.16
CA ASP A 93 6.25 16.42 -1.90
C ASP A 93 4.79 16.27 -2.34
N TYR A 94 3.96 15.75 -1.45
CA TYR A 94 2.55 15.50 -1.74
C TYR A 94 1.71 16.80 -1.87
N GLU A 95 2.17 17.91 -1.30
CA GLU A 95 1.50 19.21 -1.47
C GLU A 95 1.66 19.71 -2.91
N GLU A 96 2.85 19.55 -3.49
CA GLU A 96 3.05 19.81 -4.92
C GLU A 96 2.19 18.86 -5.77
N GLY A 97 2.12 17.58 -5.39
CA GLY A 97 1.26 16.61 -6.06
C GLY A 97 -0.23 17.01 -6.06
N GLU A 98 -0.75 17.53 -4.95
CA GLU A 98 -2.13 18.04 -4.88
C GLU A 98 -2.35 19.16 -5.89
N HIS A 99 -1.39 20.10 -6.04
CA HIS A 99 -1.48 21.18 -7.03
C HIS A 99 -1.48 20.64 -8.47
N VAL A 100 -0.60 19.68 -8.79
CA VAL A 100 -0.55 19.05 -10.12
C VAL A 100 -1.86 18.35 -10.44
N ILE A 101 -2.39 17.55 -9.50
CA ILE A 101 -3.68 16.86 -9.66
C ILE A 101 -4.81 17.85 -9.97
N LEU A 102 -4.91 18.91 -9.19
CA LEU A 102 -5.98 19.91 -9.37
C LEU A 102 -5.83 20.71 -10.66
N ALA A 103 -4.61 20.97 -11.11
CA ALA A 103 -4.34 21.64 -12.38
C ALA A 103 -4.72 20.77 -13.59
N ALA A 104 -4.64 19.44 -13.44
CA ALA A 104 -4.99 18.48 -14.49
C ALA A 104 -6.52 18.25 -14.63
N MET A 105 -7.36 18.78 -13.72
CA MET A 105 -8.80 18.58 -13.82
C MET A 105 -9.40 19.38 -14.98
N PRO A 106 -10.25 18.73 -15.82
CA PRO A 106 -10.74 19.32 -17.05
C PRO A 106 -11.72 20.50 -16.84
N ASP A 107 -12.40 20.51 -15.71
CA ASP A 107 -13.43 21.51 -15.40
C ASP A 107 -13.54 21.76 -13.89
N GLU A 108 -14.26 22.82 -13.53
CA GLU A 108 -14.41 23.28 -12.15
C GLU A 108 -15.20 22.29 -11.27
N ARG A 109 -16.14 21.50 -11.84
CA ARG A 109 -16.86 20.48 -11.10
C ARG A 109 -15.92 19.33 -10.72
N SER A 110 -15.16 18.82 -11.69
CA SER A 110 -14.16 17.77 -11.49
C SER A 110 -13.10 18.22 -10.48
N ARG A 111 -12.67 19.49 -10.56
CA ARG A 111 -11.72 20.09 -9.62
C ARG A 111 -12.26 20.10 -8.19
N ARG A 112 -13.53 20.53 -7.97
CA ARG A 112 -14.13 20.50 -6.62
C ARG A 112 -14.28 19.10 -6.06
N VAL A 113 -14.65 18.15 -6.90
CA VAL A 113 -14.74 16.74 -6.49
C VAL A 113 -13.38 16.20 -6.06
N MET A 114 -12.35 16.46 -6.87
CA MET A 114 -10.99 16.02 -6.57
C MET A 114 -10.42 16.73 -5.33
N GLN A 115 -10.66 18.03 -5.18
CA GLN A 115 -10.28 18.78 -3.98
C GLN A 115 -10.86 18.14 -2.71
N ALA A 116 -12.15 17.82 -2.71
CA ALA A 116 -12.78 17.16 -1.57
C ALA A 116 -12.17 15.79 -1.27
N ALA A 117 -11.79 15.02 -2.30
CA ALA A 117 -11.09 13.75 -2.12
C ALA A 117 -9.68 13.94 -1.55
N LEU A 118 -8.93 14.91 -2.05
CA LEU A 118 -7.60 15.26 -1.55
C LEU A 118 -7.66 15.73 -0.09
N ASP A 119 -8.63 16.58 0.27
CA ASP A 119 -8.82 17.03 1.66
C ASP A 119 -9.13 15.86 2.61
N ALA A 120 -9.98 14.93 2.18
CA ALA A 120 -10.26 13.71 2.95
C ALA A 120 -9.03 12.80 3.08
N GLY A 121 -8.28 12.62 2.00
CA GLY A 121 -7.08 11.76 1.93
C GLY A 121 -5.80 12.43 2.40
N ARG A 122 -5.80 13.72 2.71
CA ARG A 122 -4.58 14.44 3.09
C ARG A 122 -3.83 13.75 4.22
N GLY A 123 -2.55 13.51 3.97
CA GLY A 123 -1.66 12.80 4.87
C GLY A 123 -1.46 11.33 4.55
N ILE A 124 -2.21 10.75 3.63
CA ILE A 124 -1.90 9.43 3.07
C ILE A 124 -0.56 9.49 2.34
N ARG A 125 0.23 8.43 2.48
CA ARG A 125 1.44 8.18 1.68
C ARG A 125 1.28 6.87 0.92
N ILE A 126 1.82 6.80 -0.29
CA ILE A 126 1.89 5.55 -1.05
C ILE A 126 3.11 4.76 -0.53
N LEU A 127 2.84 3.72 0.24
CA LEU A 127 3.90 2.89 0.84
C LEU A 127 4.68 2.12 -0.23
N ARG A 128 6.00 2.02 -0.05
CA ARG A 128 6.89 1.19 -0.90
C ARG A 128 7.05 -0.17 -0.24
N GLN A 129 6.11 -1.05 -0.51
CA GLN A 129 6.05 -2.36 0.13
C GLN A 129 6.87 -3.41 -0.63
N ASP A 130 7.09 -4.55 0.00
CA ASP A 130 7.69 -5.72 -0.67
C ASP A 130 6.80 -6.19 -1.83
N PRO A 131 7.33 -6.34 -3.05
CA PRO A 131 6.53 -6.69 -4.23
C PRO A 131 5.86 -8.06 -4.12
N TRP A 132 6.53 -9.05 -3.52
CA TRP A 132 5.98 -10.38 -3.35
C TRP A 132 4.86 -10.39 -2.30
N GLU A 133 5.09 -9.75 -1.15
CA GLU A 133 4.05 -9.59 -0.12
C GLU A 133 2.82 -8.87 -0.69
N THR A 134 3.03 -7.83 -1.47
CA THR A 134 1.96 -7.08 -2.12
C THR A 134 1.18 -7.96 -3.10
N LEU A 135 1.86 -8.71 -3.96
CA LEU A 135 1.22 -9.62 -4.91
C LEU A 135 0.32 -10.64 -4.21
N VAL A 136 0.86 -11.37 -3.23
CA VAL A 136 0.12 -12.38 -2.46
C VAL A 136 -1.09 -11.76 -1.78
N THR A 137 -0.89 -10.61 -1.15
CA THR A 137 -1.95 -9.93 -0.39
C THR A 137 -3.07 -9.43 -1.32
N PHE A 138 -2.74 -8.88 -2.49
CA PHE A 138 -3.76 -8.44 -3.44
C PHE A 138 -4.43 -9.59 -4.21
N ILE A 139 -3.78 -10.75 -4.36
CA ILE A 139 -4.47 -11.98 -4.77
C ILE A 139 -5.53 -12.35 -3.71
N LEU A 140 -5.20 -12.30 -2.42
CA LEU A 140 -6.14 -12.57 -1.32
C LEU A 140 -7.25 -11.51 -1.21
N SER A 141 -7.01 -10.29 -1.67
CA SER A 141 -7.98 -9.19 -1.60
C SER A 141 -9.17 -9.36 -2.55
N GLN A 142 -9.06 -10.20 -3.57
CA GLN A 142 -10.10 -10.38 -4.58
C GLN A 142 -11.42 -10.86 -3.95
N ASN A 143 -12.52 -10.15 -4.21
CA ASN A 143 -13.84 -10.43 -3.65
C ASN A 143 -13.78 -10.67 -2.12
N ASN A 144 -13.18 -9.71 -1.40
CA ASN A 144 -12.91 -9.81 0.03
C ASN A 144 -13.03 -8.43 0.70
N ASN A 145 -13.02 -8.37 2.02
CA ASN A 145 -13.01 -7.13 2.80
C ASN A 145 -11.72 -7.01 3.64
N ILE A 146 -11.36 -5.79 3.99
CA ILE A 146 -10.10 -5.48 4.70
C ILE A 146 -9.92 -6.33 5.98
N PRO A 147 -10.89 -6.45 6.90
CA PRO A 147 -10.72 -7.27 8.11
C PRO A 147 -10.45 -8.75 7.81
N ARG A 148 -11.08 -9.30 6.77
CA ARG A 148 -10.85 -10.70 6.38
C ARG A 148 -9.50 -10.88 5.68
N ILE A 149 -9.07 -9.91 4.87
CA ILE A 149 -7.75 -9.93 4.24
C ILE A 149 -6.67 -9.95 5.32
N LYS A 150 -6.73 -9.05 6.31
CA LYS A 150 -5.80 -9.00 7.44
C LYS A 150 -5.71 -10.36 8.15
N LYS A 151 -6.85 -10.99 8.46
CA LYS A 151 -6.89 -12.32 9.08
C LYS A 151 -6.23 -13.40 8.22
N LEU A 152 -6.46 -13.40 6.91
CA LEU A 152 -5.84 -14.36 6.00
C LEU A 152 -4.33 -14.18 5.90
N VAL A 153 -3.88 -12.94 5.79
CA VAL A 153 -2.45 -12.59 5.75
C VAL A 153 -1.77 -13.00 7.06
N ALA A 154 -2.40 -12.74 8.20
CA ALA A 154 -1.88 -13.16 9.51
C ALA A 154 -1.74 -14.69 9.61
N ARG A 155 -2.77 -15.45 9.21
CA ARG A 155 -2.73 -16.95 9.21
C ARG A 155 -1.64 -17.49 8.30
N LEU A 156 -1.45 -16.90 7.12
CA LEU A 156 -0.35 -17.29 6.21
C LEU A 156 1.02 -17.04 6.85
N ALA A 157 1.20 -15.89 7.47
CA ALA A 157 2.46 -15.54 8.14
C ALA A 157 2.71 -16.44 9.35
N GLU A 158 1.68 -16.78 10.14
CA GLU A 158 1.76 -17.70 11.27
C GLU A 158 2.15 -19.13 10.81
N ALA A 159 1.51 -19.63 9.75
CA ALA A 159 1.79 -20.96 9.21
C ALA A 159 3.24 -21.13 8.73
N ALA A 160 3.87 -20.06 8.25
CA ALA A 160 5.25 -20.07 7.77
C ALA A 160 6.27 -19.52 8.80
N GLY A 161 5.81 -19.06 9.97
CA GLY A 161 6.66 -18.38 10.97
C GLY A 161 7.15 -16.98 10.54
N ARG A 162 6.80 -16.54 9.34
CA ARG A 162 7.10 -15.24 8.71
C ARG A 162 6.15 -15.03 7.52
N PHE A 163 6.21 -13.91 6.85
CA PHE A 163 5.51 -13.83 5.55
C PHE A 163 6.08 -14.88 4.59
N PRO A 164 5.22 -15.75 3.99
CA PRO A 164 5.67 -16.91 3.22
C PRO A 164 6.38 -16.47 1.94
N LEU A 165 7.54 -17.03 1.67
CA LEU A 165 8.21 -16.96 0.39
C LEU A 165 7.49 -17.85 -0.65
N PRO A 166 7.77 -17.72 -1.95
CA PRO A 166 7.15 -18.58 -2.96
C PRO A 166 7.26 -20.08 -2.65
N ALA A 167 8.43 -20.56 -2.21
CA ALA A 167 8.64 -21.97 -1.85
C ALA A 167 7.79 -22.42 -0.64
N ASP A 168 7.55 -21.53 0.33
CA ASP A 168 6.70 -21.85 1.48
C ASP A 168 5.24 -22.05 1.06
N LEU A 169 4.72 -21.23 0.13
CA LEU A 169 3.35 -21.40 -0.39
C LEU A 169 3.19 -22.73 -1.11
N LEU A 170 4.19 -23.17 -1.87
CA LEU A 170 4.18 -24.48 -2.52
C LEU A 170 4.25 -25.62 -1.50
N SER A 171 5.06 -25.48 -0.43
CA SER A 171 5.13 -26.45 0.67
C SER A 171 3.81 -26.56 1.42
N ILE A 172 3.12 -25.44 1.69
CA ILE A 172 1.78 -25.43 2.30
C ILE A 172 0.79 -26.15 1.37
N GLY A 173 0.94 -25.97 0.07
CA GLY A 173 0.13 -26.58 -0.97
C GLY A 173 -1.30 -26.07 -1.01
N THR A 174 -2.02 -26.44 -2.09
CA THR A 174 -3.40 -25.98 -2.32
C THR A 174 -4.35 -26.34 -1.18
N GLU A 175 -4.22 -27.55 -0.61
CA GLU A 175 -5.07 -28.04 0.47
C GLU A 175 -4.83 -27.25 1.77
N GLY A 176 -3.55 -27.04 2.14
CA GLY A 176 -3.18 -26.23 3.30
C GLY A 176 -3.65 -24.80 3.16
N LEU A 177 -3.47 -24.17 1.99
CA LEU A 177 -3.96 -22.84 1.69
C LEU A 177 -5.50 -22.74 1.79
N TYR A 178 -6.22 -23.79 1.39
CA TYR A 178 -7.66 -23.86 1.53
C TYR A 178 -8.10 -23.90 3.00
N VAL A 179 -7.44 -24.70 3.82
CA VAL A 179 -7.67 -24.78 5.27
C VAL A 179 -7.39 -23.44 5.96
N LEU A 180 -6.37 -22.71 5.53
CA LEU A 180 -6.08 -21.34 6.01
C LEU A 180 -7.16 -20.32 5.61
N GLY A 181 -8.04 -20.65 4.68
CA GLY A 181 -9.18 -19.86 4.28
C GLY A 181 -9.01 -19.06 2.99
N ALA A 182 -7.99 -19.37 2.18
CA ALA A 182 -7.76 -18.70 0.90
C ALA A 182 -8.87 -18.99 -0.15
N GLY A 183 -9.62 -20.11 0.03
CA GLY A 183 -10.73 -20.50 -0.84
C GLY A 183 -10.27 -20.68 -2.29
N TYR A 184 -11.04 -20.21 -3.27
CA TYR A 184 -10.68 -20.32 -4.69
C TYR A 184 -9.34 -19.69 -5.09
N ARG A 185 -8.76 -18.83 -4.23
CA ARG A 185 -7.50 -18.14 -4.47
C ARG A 185 -6.28 -19.05 -4.26
N CYS A 186 -6.47 -20.24 -3.67
CA CYS A 186 -5.38 -21.23 -3.50
C CYS A 186 -4.63 -21.46 -4.79
N GLY A 187 -5.38 -21.73 -5.88
CA GLY A 187 -4.78 -21.98 -7.19
C GLY A 187 -4.11 -20.75 -7.81
N TYR A 188 -4.47 -19.54 -7.41
CA TYR A 188 -3.80 -18.32 -7.87
C TYR A 188 -2.49 -18.08 -7.09
N LEU A 189 -2.48 -18.41 -5.80
CA LEU A 189 -1.31 -18.32 -4.95
C LEU A 189 -0.24 -19.36 -5.35
N THR A 190 -0.65 -20.60 -5.65
CA THR A 190 0.27 -21.63 -6.14
C THR A 190 0.84 -21.29 -7.51
N ASP A 191 0.00 -20.85 -8.46
CA ASP A 191 0.45 -20.40 -9.78
C ASP A 191 1.42 -19.20 -9.71
N ALA A 192 1.15 -18.23 -8.81
CA ALA A 192 2.06 -17.12 -8.57
C ALA A 192 3.41 -17.60 -8.04
N ALA A 193 3.40 -18.51 -7.07
CA ALA A 193 4.61 -19.05 -6.48
C ALA A 193 5.44 -19.87 -7.49
N GLU A 194 4.80 -20.73 -8.28
CA GLU A 194 5.43 -21.53 -9.33
C GLU A 194 6.10 -20.63 -10.37
N LYS A 195 5.37 -19.63 -10.91
CA LYS A 195 5.88 -18.75 -11.97
C LYS A 195 7.00 -17.83 -11.49
N VAL A 196 6.94 -17.35 -10.24
CA VAL A 196 8.02 -16.54 -9.67
C VAL A 196 9.27 -17.38 -9.45
N LEU A 197 9.14 -18.62 -8.94
CA LEU A 197 10.28 -19.52 -8.76
C LEU A 197 10.89 -19.98 -10.09
N ALA A 198 10.05 -20.22 -11.09
CA ALA A 198 10.51 -20.59 -12.43
C ALA A 198 11.14 -19.43 -13.20
N GLY A 199 11.03 -18.18 -12.70
CA GLY A 199 11.49 -16.98 -13.40
C GLY A 199 10.62 -16.56 -14.60
N GLU A 200 9.47 -17.21 -14.80
CA GLU A 200 8.49 -16.83 -15.82
C GLU A 200 7.89 -15.44 -15.54
N VAL A 201 7.66 -15.15 -14.26
CA VAL A 201 7.32 -13.84 -13.74
C VAL A 201 8.44 -13.36 -12.82
N CYS A 202 9.05 -12.23 -13.17
CA CYS A 202 10.16 -11.67 -12.42
C CYS A 202 9.78 -10.30 -11.87
N LEU A 203 9.54 -10.20 -10.56
CA LEU A 203 9.11 -8.95 -9.91
C LEU A 203 10.16 -7.84 -10.01
N SER A 204 11.45 -8.18 -9.94
CA SER A 204 12.53 -7.20 -10.13
C SER A 204 12.61 -6.69 -11.58
N ARG A 205 12.35 -7.55 -12.58
CA ARG A 205 12.21 -7.14 -13.98
C ARG A 205 11.00 -6.23 -14.14
N ALA A 206 9.84 -6.61 -13.59
CA ALA A 206 8.62 -5.79 -13.63
C ALA A 206 8.85 -4.39 -13.03
N ALA A 207 9.68 -4.26 -12.01
CA ALA A 207 10.03 -2.96 -11.42
C ALA A 207 10.75 -2.04 -12.42
N SER A 208 11.53 -2.58 -13.36
CA SER A 208 12.29 -1.80 -14.36
C SER A 208 11.54 -1.56 -15.68
N LEU A 209 10.44 -2.28 -15.93
CA LEU A 209 9.64 -2.14 -17.15
C LEU A 209 8.73 -0.88 -17.10
N PRO A 210 8.30 -0.34 -18.24
CA PRO A 210 7.21 0.62 -18.32
C PRO A 210 5.92 0.04 -17.69
N PRO A 211 4.98 0.86 -17.19
CA PRO A 211 3.79 0.40 -16.48
C PRO A 211 2.97 -0.66 -17.21
N ASP A 212 2.73 -0.47 -18.50
CA ASP A 212 1.91 -1.40 -19.29
C ASP A 212 2.59 -2.76 -19.49
N GLU A 213 3.91 -2.75 -19.71
CA GLU A 213 4.69 -3.98 -19.81
C GLU A 213 4.80 -4.68 -18.45
N ALA A 214 4.98 -3.94 -17.37
CA ALA A 214 4.99 -4.47 -16.01
C ALA A 214 3.63 -5.07 -15.63
N ARG A 215 2.53 -4.43 -16.03
CA ARG A 215 1.17 -4.96 -15.88
C ARG A 215 1.01 -6.28 -16.64
N ALA A 216 1.45 -6.33 -17.89
CA ALA A 216 1.39 -7.55 -18.71
C ALA A 216 2.25 -8.68 -18.11
N GLU A 217 3.40 -8.37 -17.55
CA GLU A 217 4.25 -9.33 -16.83
C GLU A 217 3.51 -9.96 -15.64
N LEU A 218 2.87 -9.15 -14.79
CA LEU A 218 2.11 -9.62 -13.63
C LEU A 218 0.85 -10.41 -14.03
N MET A 219 0.19 -10.01 -15.10
CA MET A 219 -1.02 -10.68 -15.60
C MET A 219 -0.76 -12.07 -16.22
N LYS A 220 0.49 -12.51 -16.36
CA LYS A 220 0.82 -13.91 -16.67
C LYS A 220 0.38 -14.86 -15.55
N ILE A 221 0.23 -14.36 -14.32
CA ILE A 221 -0.21 -15.13 -13.15
C ILE A 221 -1.72 -15.35 -13.25
N ARG A 222 -2.15 -16.59 -13.11
CA ARG A 222 -3.57 -16.96 -13.12
C ARG A 222 -4.34 -16.20 -12.03
N GLY A 223 -5.44 -15.55 -12.42
CA GLY A 223 -6.28 -14.78 -11.50
C GLY A 223 -5.76 -13.38 -11.19
N VAL A 224 -4.59 -12.98 -11.72
CA VAL A 224 -4.14 -11.59 -11.69
C VAL A 224 -4.68 -10.87 -12.92
N GLY A 225 -5.73 -10.08 -12.71
CA GLY A 225 -6.29 -9.18 -13.72
C GLY A 225 -5.74 -7.76 -13.56
N PRO A 226 -6.20 -6.79 -14.40
CA PRO A 226 -5.71 -5.41 -14.39
C PRO A 226 -5.72 -4.77 -13.00
N LYS A 227 -6.82 -4.90 -12.24
CA LYS A 227 -6.94 -4.32 -10.88
C LYS A 227 -5.87 -4.83 -9.92
N VAL A 228 -5.63 -6.15 -9.89
CA VAL A 228 -4.62 -6.73 -8.99
C VAL A 228 -3.22 -6.33 -9.44
N ALA A 229 -2.96 -6.37 -10.74
CA ALA A 229 -1.69 -5.92 -11.31
C ALA A 229 -1.42 -4.45 -10.96
N ASP A 230 -2.40 -3.55 -11.13
CA ASP A 230 -2.25 -2.13 -10.79
C ASP A 230 -2.02 -1.90 -9.30
N CYS A 231 -2.62 -2.69 -8.41
CA CYS A 231 -2.29 -2.63 -6.98
C CYS A 231 -0.83 -3.03 -6.71
N VAL A 232 -0.32 -4.07 -7.40
CA VAL A 232 1.09 -4.47 -7.25
C VAL A 232 2.02 -3.41 -7.84
N LEU A 233 1.66 -2.82 -8.99
CA LEU A 233 2.40 -1.71 -9.58
C LEU A 233 2.51 -0.55 -8.61
N LEU A 234 1.37 -0.11 -8.05
CA LEU A 234 1.32 1.05 -7.16
C LEU A 234 2.02 0.80 -5.84
N PHE A 235 1.66 -0.25 -5.12
CA PHE A 235 2.05 -0.46 -3.73
C PHE A 235 3.29 -1.34 -3.56
N GLY A 236 3.62 -2.19 -4.53
CA GLY A 236 4.77 -3.08 -4.48
C GLY A 236 5.93 -2.62 -5.34
N LEU A 237 5.66 -2.07 -6.53
CA LEU A 237 6.69 -1.61 -7.45
C LEU A 237 6.83 -0.08 -7.47
N HIS A 238 6.00 0.62 -6.71
CA HIS A 238 5.93 2.08 -6.60
C HIS A 238 5.87 2.79 -7.96
N LYS A 239 5.09 2.20 -8.88
CA LYS A 239 4.73 2.84 -10.16
C LYS A 239 3.48 3.68 -9.92
N THR A 240 3.71 4.92 -9.50
CA THR A 240 2.68 5.81 -8.94
C THR A 240 1.72 6.36 -9.98
N GLU A 241 1.99 6.16 -11.26
CA GLU A 241 1.09 6.36 -12.39
C GLU A 241 -0.02 5.30 -12.51
N ALA A 242 0.09 4.17 -11.77
CA ALA A 242 -0.95 3.14 -11.75
C ALA A 242 -2.20 3.62 -11.01
N PHE A 243 -3.37 3.31 -11.58
CA PHE A 243 -4.67 3.73 -11.06
C PHE A 243 -5.58 2.51 -10.87
N PRO A 244 -5.44 1.75 -9.76
CA PRO A 244 -6.25 0.56 -9.52
C PRO A 244 -7.75 0.86 -9.45
N VAL A 245 -8.55 0.23 -10.32
CA VAL A 245 -10.00 0.44 -10.37
C VAL A 245 -10.71 -0.75 -9.75
N ASP A 246 -11.05 -0.63 -8.47
CA ASP A 246 -11.87 -1.59 -7.74
C ASP A 246 -13.36 -1.18 -7.74
N VAL A 247 -14.19 -1.90 -6.97
CA VAL A 247 -15.63 -1.62 -6.88
C VAL A 247 -15.93 -0.25 -6.28
N TRP A 248 -15.11 0.22 -5.33
CA TRP A 248 -15.29 1.52 -4.69
C TRP A 248 -14.92 2.65 -5.64
N ILE A 249 -13.80 2.51 -6.34
CA ILE A 249 -13.36 3.47 -7.35
C ILE A 249 -14.35 3.49 -8.53
N LYS A 250 -14.82 2.33 -9.01
CA LYS A 250 -15.87 2.30 -10.04
C LYS A 250 -17.11 3.10 -9.61
N LYS A 251 -17.55 2.91 -8.37
CA LYS A 251 -18.69 3.64 -7.81
C LYS A 251 -18.40 5.13 -7.73
N ALA A 252 -17.24 5.51 -7.17
CA ALA A 252 -16.83 6.90 -7.05
C ALA A 252 -16.77 7.61 -8.41
N LEU A 253 -16.18 6.96 -9.42
CA LEU A 253 -16.08 7.52 -10.77
C LEU A 253 -17.45 7.67 -11.42
N ALA A 254 -18.33 6.67 -11.33
CA ALA A 254 -19.67 6.74 -11.90
C ALA A 254 -20.55 7.84 -11.26
N GLU A 255 -20.44 8.03 -9.94
CA GLU A 255 -21.25 9.02 -9.21
C GLU A 255 -20.69 10.46 -9.35
N LYS A 256 -19.38 10.60 -9.30
CA LYS A 256 -18.73 11.90 -9.18
C LYS A 256 -18.24 12.46 -10.51
N PHE A 257 -17.92 11.61 -11.49
CA PHE A 257 -17.43 11.96 -12.81
C PHE A 257 -18.30 11.35 -13.93
N PRO A 258 -19.57 11.75 -14.06
CA PRO A 258 -20.52 11.11 -14.98
C PRO A 258 -20.15 11.24 -16.47
N GLU A 259 -19.32 12.21 -16.83
CA GLU A 259 -18.80 12.40 -18.19
C GLU A 259 -17.54 11.55 -18.48
N GLY A 260 -17.11 10.78 -17.49
CA GLY A 260 -15.89 9.97 -17.52
C GLY A 260 -14.74 10.62 -16.77
N PHE A 261 -13.73 9.81 -16.46
CA PHE A 261 -12.50 10.23 -15.81
C PHE A 261 -11.31 9.52 -16.46
N ASP A 262 -10.37 10.31 -16.96
CA ASP A 262 -9.11 9.82 -17.48
C ASP A 262 -8.00 10.11 -16.47
N PRO A 263 -7.33 9.10 -15.88
CA PRO A 263 -6.22 9.31 -14.98
C PRO A 263 -4.90 9.68 -15.68
N ALA A 264 -4.77 9.49 -16.99
CA ALA A 264 -3.51 9.71 -17.71
C ALA A 264 -2.90 11.11 -17.54
N PRO A 265 -3.69 12.22 -17.54
CA PRO A 265 -3.15 13.55 -17.29
C PRO A 265 -2.53 13.76 -15.91
N LEU A 266 -2.82 12.88 -14.93
CA LEU A 266 -2.27 12.96 -13.58
C LEU A 266 -0.82 12.46 -13.51
N GLY A 267 -0.35 11.70 -14.50
CA GLY A 267 0.99 11.15 -14.52
C GLY A 267 1.33 10.37 -13.25
N GLU A 268 2.47 10.67 -12.66
CA GLU A 268 2.94 10.02 -11.42
C GLU A 268 2.06 10.26 -10.17
N TRP A 269 1.08 11.14 -10.25
CA TRP A 269 0.15 11.42 -9.15
C TRP A 269 -1.17 10.65 -9.24
N ALA A 270 -1.34 9.83 -10.28
CA ALA A 270 -2.58 9.07 -10.50
C ALA A 270 -2.91 8.13 -9.33
N GLY A 271 -1.91 7.41 -8.82
CA GLY A 271 -2.07 6.50 -7.69
C GLY A 271 -2.42 7.20 -6.37
N TYR A 272 -1.87 8.40 -6.13
CA TYR A 272 -2.24 9.18 -4.95
C TYR A 272 -3.67 9.73 -5.07
N ALA A 273 -4.04 10.28 -6.22
CA ALA A 273 -5.41 10.71 -6.49
C ALA A 273 -6.41 9.56 -6.32
N GLN A 274 -6.07 8.36 -6.81
CA GLN A 274 -6.86 7.15 -6.63
C GLN A 274 -7.05 6.79 -5.16
N GLN A 275 -5.98 6.85 -4.35
CA GLN A 275 -6.08 6.55 -2.93
C GLN A 275 -6.92 7.57 -2.16
N CYS A 276 -6.83 8.84 -2.51
CA CYS A 276 -7.68 9.88 -1.92
C CYS A 276 -9.16 9.68 -2.30
N LEU A 277 -9.47 9.36 -3.56
CA LEU A 277 -10.83 9.02 -4.00
C LEU A 277 -11.37 7.77 -3.30
N PHE A 278 -10.56 6.72 -3.18
CA PHE A 278 -10.93 5.49 -2.47
C PHE A 278 -11.24 5.76 -1.00
N TYR A 279 -10.36 6.50 -0.32
CA TYR A 279 -10.53 6.83 1.09
C TYR A 279 -11.80 7.67 1.32
N ALA A 280 -11.97 8.73 0.54
CA ALA A 280 -13.15 9.59 0.62
C ALA A 280 -14.47 8.84 0.34
N GLN A 281 -14.47 7.89 -0.62
CA GLN A 281 -15.66 7.10 -0.95
C GLN A 281 -16.01 6.11 0.17
N ARG A 282 -15.00 5.52 0.83
CA ARG A 282 -15.21 4.57 1.93
C ARG A 282 -15.71 5.26 3.20
N GLU A 283 -15.14 6.40 3.56
CA GLU A 283 -15.52 7.16 4.77
C GLU A 283 -16.88 7.88 4.63
N GLY A 284 -17.31 8.18 3.42
CA GLY A 284 -18.61 8.82 3.12
C GLY A 284 -19.75 7.83 2.87
N SER A 285 -19.56 6.54 3.14
CA SER A 285 -20.52 5.47 2.81
C SER A 285 -21.24 4.90 4.02
#